data_6309a2cf02f2bbdf063a50318afe1c71
#
_entry.id   6309a2cf02f2bbdf063a50318afe1c71
#
_cell.length_a   1.000
_cell.length_b   1.000
_cell.length_c   1.000
_cell.angle_alpha   90.00
_cell.angle_beta   90.00
_cell.angle_gamma   90.00
#
_symmetry.space_group_name_H-M   'P 1'
#
loop_
_entity.id
_entity.type
_entity.pdbx_description
1 polymer ?
#
loop_
_entity_poly.entity_id
_entity_poly.type
_entity_poly.pdbx_seq_one_letter_code
_entity_poly.pdbx_strand_id
1 'polypeptide(L)'
;MASIWFIDTNVIASWVIVKSNLLRLLSERYSLPSEYHRLYEERFKENVEFIDRILNSDREKFQKKYEIYFSFLASNELFSAIKDEVLSLKLFHKGEPVSRWPGAKNFIKLSEDEAKFIYGTTVGVWDTLFDGRIVILDDDPDIDSTPAETNSIDSDYWDVYAPLLFTMDNTKTQDIMLITTAIMNGADVFVTRDERLINSVKKVLKEEYELEIIKPNTANLRMKKELQSID
;
A
#
# COMPACT_ATOMS: atom_id res chain seq x y z
N MET A 1 -8.27 -21.74 10.13
CA MET A 1 -7.34 -20.62 10.40
C MET A 1 -7.87 -19.39 9.70
N ALA A 2 -7.58 -18.20 10.20
CA ALA A 2 -7.84 -16.97 9.50
C ALA A 2 -6.94 -16.88 8.26
N SER A 3 -7.41 -16.23 7.21
CA SER A 3 -6.61 -16.00 6.01
C SER A 3 -5.68 -14.80 6.23
N ILE A 4 -4.41 -14.97 5.91
CA ILE A 4 -3.37 -13.95 6.10
C ILE A 4 -3.20 -13.14 4.82
N TRP A 5 -3.42 -11.83 4.91
CA TRP A 5 -3.35 -10.92 3.77
C TRP A 5 -2.32 -9.83 4.00
N PHE A 6 -1.53 -9.55 3.00
CA PHE A 6 -0.60 -8.42 2.97
C PHE A 6 -1.09 -7.33 2.04
N ILE A 7 -0.92 -6.07 2.47
CA ILE A 7 -1.32 -4.90 1.67
C ILE A 7 -0.09 -4.11 1.25
N ASP A 8 -0.02 -3.81 -0.02
CA ASP A 8 1.05 -2.99 -0.61
C ASP A 8 0.90 -1.50 -0.24
N THR A 9 2.03 -0.80 -0.15
CA THR A 9 2.16 0.63 0.14
C THR A 9 1.22 1.50 -0.70
N ASN A 10 1.10 1.21 -1.99
CA ASN A 10 0.31 2.03 -2.91
C ASN A 10 -1.20 2.00 -2.61
N VAL A 11 -1.70 0.94 -1.98
CA VAL A 11 -3.10 0.81 -1.58
C VAL A 11 -3.38 1.66 -0.34
N ILE A 12 -2.53 1.55 0.68
CA ILE A 12 -2.63 2.32 1.92
C ILE A 12 -2.42 3.82 1.65
N ALA A 13 -1.39 4.18 0.88
CA ALA A 13 -1.10 5.57 0.53
C ALA A 13 -2.30 6.26 -0.14
N SER A 14 -2.97 5.55 -1.04
CA SER A 14 -4.17 6.07 -1.72
C SER A 14 -5.30 6.38 -0.73
N TRP A 15 -5.53 5.49 0.23
CA TRP A 15 -6.53 5.68 1.26
C TRP A 15 -6.18 6.86 2.17
N VAL A 16 -4.93 6.94 2.64
CA VAL A 16 -4.46 8.05 3.48
C VAL A 16 -4.62 9.39 2.76
N ILE A 17 -4.23 9.49 1.51
CA ILE A 17 -4.35 10.71 0.70
C ILE A 17 -5.81 11.18 0.61
N VAL A 18 -6.76 10.27 0.38
CA VAL A 18 -8.18 10.61 0.24
C VAL A 18 -8.78 10.95 1.60
N LYS A 19 -8.58 10.11 2.62
CA LYS A 19 -9.22 10.28 3.95
C LYS A 19 -8.68 11.45 4.75
N SER A 20 -7.42 11.82 4.56
CA SER A 20 -6.85 13.03 5.15
C SER A 20 -7.31 14.33 4.45
N ASN A 21 -8.09 14.24 3.39
CA ASN A 21 -8.44 15.37 2.52
C ASN A 21 -7.22 16.11 1.91
N LEU A 22 -6.06 15.45 1.88
CA LEU A 22 -4.81 16.08 1.45
C LEU A 22 -4.91 16.67 0.03
N LEU A 23 -5.53 15.92 -0.89
CA LEU A 23 -5.68 16.39 -2.28
C LEU A 23 -6.58 17.63 -2.38
N ARG A 24 -7.67 17.66 -1.63
CA ARG A 24 -8.56 18.83 -1.60
C ARG A 24 -7.83 20.06 -1.06
N LEU A 25 -7.16 19.91 0.08
CA LEU A 25 -6.42 20.99 0.72
C LEU A 25 -5.27 21.50 -0.16
N LEU A 26 -4.57 20.62 -0.86
CA LEU A 26 -3.53 21.03 -1.80
C LEU A 26 -4.11 21.64 -3.08
N SER A 27 -5.23 21.16 -3.57
CA SER A 27 -5.92 21.77 -4.72
C SER A 27 -6.35 23.19 -4.41
N GLU A 28 -6.90 23.44 -3.22
CA GLU A 28 -7.22 24.79 -2.74
C GLU A 28 -5.96 25.67 -2.63
N ARG A 29 -4.88 25.15 -2.04
CA ARG A 29 -3.59 25.84 -1.88
C ARG A 29 -2.96 26.23 -3.21
N TYR A 30 -3.08 25.38 -4.23
CA TYR A 30 -2.55 25.62 -5.57
C TYR A 30 -3.57 26.24 -6.52
N SER A 31 -4.75 26.63 -6.02
CA SER A 31 -5.84 27.19 -6.84
C SER A 31 -6.17 26.33 -8.06
N LEU A 32 -6.21 25.01 -7.87
CA LEU A 32 -6.58 24.07 -8.92
C LEU A 32 -8.10 23.99 -9.07
N PRO A 33 -8.61 23.66 -10.26
CA PRO A 33 -10.04 23.42 -10.47
C PRO A 33 -10.58 22.35 -9.51
N SER A 34 -11.81 22.56 -9.00
CA SER A 34 -12.46 21.67 -8.03
C SER A 34 -12.65 20.24 -8.55
N GLU A 35 -12.74 20.05 -9.86
CA GLU A 35 -12.83 18.74 -10.51
C GLU A 35 -11.57 17.90 -10.31
N TYR A 36 -10.45 18.53 -10.01
CA TYR A 36 -9.16 17.85 -9.96
C TYR A 36 -9.08 16.86 -8.80
N HIS A 37 -9.49 17.28 -7.60
CA HIS A 37 -9.50 16.34 -6.46
C HIS A 37 -10.52 15.21 -6.67
N ARG A 38 -11.67 15.47 -7.30
CA ARG A 38 -12.67 14.45 -7.63
C ARG A 38 -12.11 13.36 -8.55
N LEU A 39 -11.35 13.75 -9.59
CA LEU A 39 -10.69 12.77 -10.46
C LEU A 39 -9.67 11.91 -9.72
N TYR A 40 -8.96 12.47 -8.74
CA TYR A 40 -8.06 11.70 -7.89
C TYR A 40 -8.82 10.76 -6.96
N GLU A 41 -9.90 11.19 -6.35
CA GLU A 41 -10.76 10.33 -5.53
C GLU A 41 -11.33 9.16 -6.36
N GLU A 42 -11.80 9.43 -7.57
CA GLU A 42 -12.26 8.39 -8.51
C GLU A 42 -11.13 7.41 -8.85
N ARG A 43 -9.92 7.91 -9.10
CA ARG A 43 -8.73 7.08 -9.37
C ARG A 43 -8.39 6.13 -8.23
N PHE A 44 -8.62 6.55 -6.99
CA PHE A 44 -8.29 5.78 -5.79
C PHE A 44 -9.47 5.02 -5.19
N LYS A 45 -10.64 5.13 -5.79
CA LYS A 45 -11.91 4.60 -5.26
C LYS A 45 -11.82 3.14 -4.83
N GLU A 46 -11.26 2.26 -5.66
CA GLU A 46 -11.16 0.83 -5.34
C GLU A 46 -10.29 0.56 -4.11
N ASN A 47 -9.20 1.31 -3.96
CA ASN A 47 -8.32 1.21 -2.79
C ASN A 47 -9.04 1.67 -1.52
N VAL A 48 -9.75 2.81 -1.62
CA VAL A 48 -10.52 3.37 -0.51
C VAL A 48 -11.64 2.45 -0.09
N GLU A 49 -12.41 1.92 -1.02
CA GLU A 49 -13.50 0.98 -0.73
C GLU A 49 -13.01 -0.31 -0.06
N PHE A 50 -11.83 -0.81 -0.47
CA PHE A 50 -11.23 -1.99 0.13
C PHE A 50 -10.80 -1.74 1.59
N ILE A 51 -10.05 -0.67 1.84
CA ILE A 51 -9.61 -0.32 3.20
C ILE A 51 -10.81 0.06 4.09
N ASP A 52 -11.76 0.83 3.58
CA ASP A 52 -12.99 1.16 4.30
C ASP A 52 -13.78 -0.10 4.69
N ARG A 53 -13.78 -1.14 3.86
CA ARG A 53 -14.41 -2.41 4.21
C ARG A 53 -13.71 -3.07 5.39
N ILE A 54 -12.40 -3.10 5.41
CA ILE A 54 -11.63 -3.62 6.56
C ILE A 54 -12.02 -2.85 7.82
N LEU A 55 -11.93 -1.53 7.79
CA LEU A 55 -12.12 -0.67 8.95
C LEU A 55 -13.56 -0.61 9.46
N ASN A 56 -14.56 -0.78 8.58
CA ASN A 56 -15.98 -0.70 8.93
C ASN A 56 -16.65 -2.08 9.15
N SER A 57 -15.90 -3.18 8.99
CA SER A 57 -16.42 -4.52 9.26
C SER A 57 -16.58 -4.75 10.76
N ASP A 58 -17.55 -5.63 11.13
CA ASP A 58 -17.64 -6.12 12.51
C ASP A 58 -16.31 -6.76 12.92
N ARG A 59 -15.73 -6.28 14.02
CA ARG A 59 -14.37 -6.64 14.43
C ARG A 59 -14.22 -8.12 14.73
N GLU A 60 -15.18 -8.71 15.44
CA GLU A 60 -15.09 -10.10 15.84
C GLU A 60 -15.27 -11.05 14.64
N LYS A 61 -16.23 -10.76 13.77
CA LYS A 61 -16.44 -11.51 12.54
C LYS A 61 -15.23 -11.40 11.62
N PHE A 62 -14.66 -10.20 11.51
CA PHE A 62 -13.51 -9.92 10.69
C PHE A 62 -12.28 -10.70 11.16
N GLN A 63 -11.90 -10.58 12.44
CA GLN A 63 -10.71 -11.22 13.00
C GLN A 63 -10.78 -12.77 13.02
N LYS A 64 -11.98 -13.36 12.97
CA LYS A 64 -12.15 -14.81 12.77
C LYS A 64 -11.78 -15.28 11.37
N LYS A 65 -11.80 -14.39 10.37
CA LYS A 65 -11.59 -14.71 8.94
C LYS A 65 -10.28 -14.20 8.39
N TYR A 66 -9.81 -13.07 8.87
CA TYR A 66 -8.69 -12.33 8.28
C TYR A 66 -7.70 -11.86 9.32
N GLU A 67 -6.44 -11.98 8.97
CA GLU A 67 -5.33 -11.27 9.57
C GLU A 67 -4.72 -10.39 8.48
N ILE A 68 -4.73 -9.08 8.69
CA ILE A 68 -4.28 -8.12 7.67
C ILE A 68 -3.00 -7.46 8.14
N TYR A 69 -1.97 -7.61 7.33
CA TYR A 69 -0.66 -7.07 7.62
C TYR A 69 -0.22 -6.02 6.61
N PHE A 70 0.51 -5.06 7.15
CA PHE A 70 1.22 -4.04 6.41
C PHE A 70 2.68 -4.08 6.87
N SER A 71 3.62 -4.31 5.96
CA SER A 71 4.99 -4.51 6.38
C SER A 71 5.65 -3.23 6.86
N PHE A 72 6.66 -3.35 7.72
CA PHE A 72 7.46 -2.21 8.16
C PHE A 72 8.14 -1.50 6.98
N LEU A 73 8.65 -2.25 6.02
CA LEU A 73 9.23 -1.68 4.79
C LEU A 73 8.20 -0.83 4.04
N ALA A 74 6.98 -1.36 3.87
CA ALA A 74 5.88 -0.62 3.24
C ALA A 74 5.48 0.63 4.05
N SER A 75 5.54 0.59 5.39
CA SER A 75 5.28 1.76 6.23
C SER A 75 6.31 2.89 6.01
N ASN A 76 7.57 2.54 5.85
CA ASN A 76 8.63 3.51 5.53
C ASN A 76 8.45 4.13 4.13
N GLU A 77 7.90 3.36 3.18
CA GLU A 77 7.62 3.84 1.83
C GLU A 77 6.38 4.74 1.75
N LEU A 78 5.47 4.66 2.72
CA LEU A 78 4.18 5.35 2.67
C LEU A 78 4.33 6.85 2.45
N PHE A 79 5.21 7.51 3.20
CA PHE A 79 5.45 8.94 3.03
C PHE A 79 6.13 9.28 1.68
N SER A 80 6.93 8.36 1.15
CA SER A 80 7.51 8.51 -0.17
C SER A 80 6.45 8.44 -1.27
N ALA A 81 5.49 7.52 -1.16
CA ALA A 81 4.37 7.41 -2.08
C ALA A 81 3.45 8.64 -2.03
N ILE A 82 3.14 9.13 -0.82
CA ILE A 82 2.36 10.36 -0.63
C ILE A 82 3.10 11.56 -1.24
N LYS A 83 4.39 11.71 -0.94
CA LYS A 83 5.23 12.76 -1.52
C LYS A 83 5.20 12.73 -3.05
N ASP A 84 5.28 11.55 -3.65
CA ASP A 84 5.29 11.40 -5.11
C ASP A 84 3.99 11.89 -5.75
N GLU A 85 2.84 11.60 -5.14
CA GLU A 85 1.54 12.11 -5.61
C GLU A 85 1.43 13.64 -5.41
N VAL A 86 1.95 14.18 -4.31
CA VAL A 86 1.98 15.64 -4.08
C VAL A 86 2.87 16.35 -5.09
N LEU A 87 4.02 15.78 -5.42
CA LEU A 87 4.89 16.33 -6.48
C LEU A 87 4.21 16.30 -7.84
N SER A 88 3.43 15.27 -8.14
CA SER A 88 2.61 15.19 -9.35
C SER A 88 1.59 16.33 -9.42
N LEU A 89 0.90 16.59 -8.32
CA LEU A 89 -0.05 17.69 -8.21
C LEU A 89 0.64 19.07 -8.39
N LYS A 90 1.83 19.23 -7.81
CA LYS A 90 2.63 20.45 -7.93
C LYS A 90 3.14 20.69 -9.36
N LEU A 91 3.51 19.63 -10.08
CA LEU A 91 3.87 19.70 -11.49
C LEU A 91 2.68 20.07 -12.36
N PHE A 92 1.51 19.50 -12.08
CA PHE A 92 0.28 19.87 -12.76
C PHE A 92 -0.04 21.37 -12.58
N HIS A 93 0.02 21.87 -11.35
CA HIS A 93 -0.16 23.29 -11.06
C HIS A 93 0.79 24.19 -11.87
N LYS A 94 2.02 23.73 -12.10
CA LYS A 94 3.02 24.45 -12.93
C LYS A 94 2.77 24.31 -14.43
N GLY A 95 1.76 23.54 -14.86
CA GLY A 95 1.48 23.31 -16.27
C GLY A 95 2.45 22.35 -16.96
N GLU A 96 3.20 21.56 -16.20
CA GLU A 96 4.13 20.59 -16.79
C GLU A 96 3.37 19.42 -17.43
N PRO A 97 3.70 19.07 -18.69
CA PRO A 97 3.09 17.92 -19.35
C PRO A 97 3.33 16.61 -18.58
N VAL A 98 2.30 15.78 -18.47
CA VAL A 98 2.35 14.48 -17.73
C VAL A 98 3.51 13.60 -18.20
N SER A 99 3.83 13.61 -19.51
CA SER A 99 4.92 12.84 -20.09
C SER A 99 6.32 13.22 -19.54
N ARG A 100 6.46 14.42 -18.97
CA ARG A 100 7.72 14.92 -18.40
C ARG A 100 7.82 14.69 -16.88
N TRP A 101 6.74 14.33 -16.22
CA TRP A 101 6.72 14.22 -14.76
C TRP A 101 7.80 13.31 -14.17
N PRO A 102 8.08 12.11 -14.72
CA PRO A 102 9.12 11.24 -14.16
C PRO A 102 10.50 11.93 -14.04
N GLY A 103 10.90 12.70 -15.05
CA GLY A 103 12.12 13.46 -15.01
C GLY A 103 12.02 14.74 -14.16
N ALA A 104 10.90 15.46 -14.27
CA ALA A 104 10.70 16.75 -13.60
C ALA A 104 10.61 16.60 -12.07
N LYS A 105 10.11 15.48 -11.55
CA LYS A 105 10.06 15.19 -10.11
C LYS A 105 11.43 15.26 -9.43
N ASN A 106 12.48 14.91 -10.12
CA ASN A 106 13.85 14.96 -9.57
C ASN A 106 14.35 16.40 -9.30
N PHE A 107 13.76 17.39 -9.96
CA PHE A 107 14.16 18.80 -9.86
C PHE A 107 13.20 19.66 -9.02
N ILE A 108 12.05 19.10 -8.65
CA ILE A 108 11.07 19.79 -7.81
C ILE A 108 11.25 19.37 -6.36
N LYS A 109 11.19 20.32 -5.43
CA LYS A 109 11.27 20.07 -4.00
C LYS A 109 10.03 20.61 -3.32
N LEU A 110 9.64 19.98 -2.23
CA LEU A 110 8.71 20.54 -1.28
C LEU A 110 9.43 21.55 -0.41
N SER A 111 8.77 22.67 -0.09
CA SER A 111 9.25 23.56 0.96
C SER A 111 9.09 22.90 2.33
N GLU A 112 9.78 23.43 3.33
CA GLU A 112 9.64 22.94 4.72
C GLU A 112 8.19 23.04 5.20
N ASP A 113 7.49 24.13 4.89
CA ASP A 113 6.09 24.33 5.25
C ASP A 113 5.16 23.36 4.53
N GLU A 114 5.41 23.05 3.24
CA GLU A 114 4.67 22.02 2.52
C GLU A 114 4.89 20.65 3.14
N ALA A 115 6.12 20.31 3.49
CA ALA A 115 6.45 19.03 4.12
C ALA A 115 5.77 18.87 5.49
N LYS A 116 5.82 19.89 6.35
CA LYS A 116 5.14 19.92 7.65
C LYS A 116 3.62 19.81 7.49
N PHE A 117 3.06 20.51 6.52
CA PHE A 117 1.62 20.46 6.24
C PHE A 117 1.19 19.07 5.79
N ILE A 118 1.91 18.44 4.86
CA ILE A 118 1.62 17.09 4.37
C ILE A 118 1.71 16.09 5.52
N TYR A 119 2.79 16.13 6.28
CA TYR A 119 2.99 15.25 7.43
C TYR A 119 1.84 15.37 8.45
N GLY A 120 1.55 16.60 8.92
CA GLY A 120 0.49 16.81 9.91
C GLY A 120 -0.90 16.37 9.41
N THR A 121 -1.18 16.57 8.12
CA THR A 121 -2.46 16.17 7.53
C THR A 121 -2.57 14.64 7.41
N THR A 122 -1.49 13.96 7.03
CA THR A 122 -1.50 12.49 6.84
C THR A 122 -1.49 11.73 8.17
N VAL A 123 -0.74 12.19 9.16
CA VAL A 123 -0.70 11.57 10.50
C VAL A 123 -2.06 11.63 11.19
N GLY A 124 -2.88 12.64 10.90
CA GLY A 124 -4.22 12.77 11.49
C GLY A 124 -5.19 11.62 11.22
N VAL A 125 -4.90 10.75 10.24
CA VAL A 125 -5.72 9.54 9.96
C VAL A 125 -5.03 8.22 10.34
N TRP A 126 -3.84 8.30 10.93
CA TRP A 126 -3.00 7.13 11.22
C TRP A 126 -3.65 6.18 12.23
N ASP A 127 -4.12 6.74 13.35
CA ASP A 127 -4.77 5.95 14.41
C ASP A 127 -6.04 5.25 13.92
N THR A 128 -6.73 5.87 12.95
CA THR A 128 -7.91 5.24 12.34
C THR A 128 -7.52 4.07 11.46
N LEU A 129 -6.41 4.18 10.73
CA LEU A 129 -5.93 3.13 9.84
C LEU A 129 -5.42 1.91 10.60
N PHE A 130 -4.63 2.15 11.63
CA PHE A 130 -3.98 1.12 12.44
C PHE A 130 -4.71 0.89 13.78
N ASP A 131 -6.03 0.72 13.72
CA ASP A 131 -6.88 0.47 14.90
C ASP A 131 -6.82 -0.99 15.43
N GLY A 132 -5.90 -1.78 14.88
CA GLY A 132 -5.71 -3.21 15.19
C GLY A 132 -6.42 -4.17 14.23
N ARG A 133 -7.04 -3.66 13.15
CA ARG A 133 -7.50 -4.51 12.03
C ARG A 133 -6.44 -4.66 10.94
N ILE A 134 -5.67 -3.61 10.72
CA ILE A 134 -4.44 -3.64 9.91
C ILE A 134 -3.29 -3.50 10.90
N VAL A 135 -2.40 -4.46 10.92
CA VAL A 135 -1.26 -4.52 11.83
C VAL A 135 0.00 -4.24 11.04
N ILE A 136 0.81 -3.30 11.53
CA ILE A 136 2.16 -3.12 11.00
C ILE A 136 3.00 -4.24 11.58
N LEU A 137 3.60 -5.05 10.72
CA LEU A 137 4.59 -6.00 11.16
C LEU A 137 5.80 -5.22 11.65
N ASP A 138 6.24 -5.55 12.84
CA ASP A 138 7.46 -5.02 13.46
C ASP A 138 7.34 -3.69 14.21
N ASP A 139 6.22 -3.47 14.87
CA ASP A 139 6.13 -2.40 15.88
C ASP A 139 6.91 -2.75 17.18
N ASP A 140 7.36 -4.00 17.33
CA ASP A 140 8.12 -4.43 18.52
C ASP A 140 9.61 -4.62 18.14
N PRO A 141 10.52 -3.86 18.78
CA PRO A 141 11.96 -4.02 18.56
C PRO A 141 12.55 -5.30 19.14
N ASP A 142 11.73 -6.23 19.63
CA ASP A 142 12.21 -7.53 20.11
C ASP A 142 12.53 -8.43 18.91
N ILE A 143 13.83 -8.60 18.70
CA ILE A 143 14.40 -9.34 17.55
C ILE A 143 13.85 -10.76 17.45
N ASP A 144 13.45 -11.38 18.57
CA ASP A 144 12.94 -12.76 18.59
C ASP A 144 11.49 -12.88 18.10
N SER A 145 10.76 -11.77 18.00
CA SER A 145 9.38 -11.70 17.48
C SER A 145 9.30 -11.07 16.10
N THR A 146 10.44 -10.70 15.51
CA THR A 146 10.51 -9.94 14.27
C THR A 146 10.14 -10.77 13.05
N PRO A 147 9.33 -10.22 12.16
CA PRO A 147 9.05 -10.78 10.85
C PRO A 147 10.30 -10.93 9.97
N ALA A 148 10.18 -11.71 8.93
CA ALA A 148 11.25 -11.97 7.96
C ALA A 148 12.00 -10.73 7.45
N GLU A 149 11.40 -9.55 7.51
CA GLU A 149 12.04 -8.27 7.12
C GLU A 149 13.29 -7.93 7.91
N THR A 150 13.25 -8.13 9.22
CA THR A 150 14.37 -7.82 10.12
C THR A 150 15.34 -8.98 10.24
N ASN A 151 14.87 -10.18 9.99
CA ASN A 151 15.69 -11.39 9.86
C ASN A 151 16.21 -11.60 8.42
N SER A 152 16.28 -10.55 7.63
CA SER A 152 16.72 -10.60 6.22
C SER A 152 18.14 -11.10 5.99
N ILE A 153 18.86 -11.40 7.07
CA ILE A 153 20.17 -12.08 7.04
C ILE A 153 20.00 -13.61 7.14
N ASP A 154 18.78 -14.09 7.45
CA ASP A 154 18.48 -15.51 7.50
C ASP A 154 18.58 -16.13 6.09
N SER A 155 19.14 -17.37 6.04
CA SER A 155 19.25 -18.13 4.79
C SER A 155 17.90 -18.31 4.10
N ASP A 156 16.84 -18.58 4.86
CA ASP A 156 15.51 -18.86 4.34
C ASP A 156 14.91 -17.64 3.61
N TYR A 157 15.19 -16.42 4.08
CA TYR A 157 14.79 -15.22 3.37
C TYR A 157 15.45 -15.13 1.99
N TRP A 158 16.75 -15.38 1.92
CA TRP A 158 17.50 -15.32 0.67
C TRP A 158 17.11 -16.43 -0.31
N ASP A 159 16.69 -17.58 0.20
CA ASP A 159 16.22 -18.71 -0.62
C ASP A 159 14.91 -18.38 -1.37
N VAL A 160 14.12 -17.44 -0.86
CA VAL A 160 12.94 -16.91 -1.54
C VAL A 160 13.25 -15.65 -2.37
N TYR A 161 13.98 -14.70 -1.77
CA TYR A 161 14.24 -13.39 -2.39
C TYR A 161 15.09 -13.49 -3.65
N ALA A 162 16.21 -14.22 -3.62
CA ALA A 162 17.14 -14.24 -4.73
C ALA A 162 16.55 -14.92 -5.99
N PRO A 163 15.88 -16.09 -5.92
CA PRO A 163 15.18 -16.65 -7.07
C PRO A 163 14.14 -15.69 -7.66
N LEU A 164 13.33 -15.04 -6.85
CA LEU A 164 12.35 -14.07 -7.32
C LEU A 164 13.01 -12.88 -8.02
N LEU A 165 14.07 -12.32 -7.41
CA LEU A 165 14.79 -11.18 -8.00
C LEU A 165 15.44 -11.53 -9.35
N PHE A 166 16.00 -12.72 -9.48
CA PHE A 166 16.72 -13.13 -10.71
C PHE A 166 15.80 -13.64 -11.82
N THR A 167 14.61 -14.11 -11.48
CA THR A 167 13.68 -14.70 -12.47
C THR A 167 12.59 -13.75 -12.92
N MET A 168 12.34 -12.65 -12.18
CA MET A 168 11.27 -11.71 -12.47
C MET A 168 11.78 -10.53 -13.31
N ASP A 169 11.31 -10.46 -14.54
CA ASP A 169 11.54 -9.30 -15.40
C ASP A 169 10.75 -8.08 -14.93
N ASN A 170 11.39 -6.89 -15.03
CA ASN A 170 10.73 -5.59 -14.81
C ASN A 170 10.14 -5.35 -13.39
N THR A 171 10.58 -6.09 -12.39
CA THR A 171 10.21 -5.86 -10.99
C THR A 171 11.25 -5.00 -10.28
N LYS A 172 10.78 -4.17 -9.36
CA LYS A 172 11.69 -3.40 -8.50
C LYS A 172 12.14 -4.27 -7.33
N THR A 173 13.38 -4.02 -6.86
CA THR A 173 13.94 -4.67 -5.67
C THR A 173 12.99 -4.59 -4.47
N GLN A 174 12.38 -3.43 -4.25
CA GLN A 174 11.43 -3.21 -3.15
C GLN A 174 10.17 -4.07 -3.27
N ASP A 175 9.60 -4.19 -4.48
CA ASP A 175 8.43 -5.03 -4.71
C ASP A 175 8.73 -6.50 -4.37
N ILE A 176 9.93 -6.99 -4.73
CA ILE A 176 10.36 -8.34 -4.39
C ILE A 176 10.58 -8.50 -2.89
N MET A 177 11.15 -7.50 -2.20
CA MET A 177 11.29 -7.54 -0.74
C MET A 177 9.92 -7.65 -0.05
N LEU A 178 8.92 -6.86 -0.47
CA LEU A 178 7.56 -6.91 0.09
C LEU A 178 6.89 -8.27 -0.16
N ILE A 179 7.04 -8.83 -1.36
CA ILE A 179 6.52 -10.14 -1.70
C ILE A 179 7.23 -11.24 -0.88
N THR A 180 8.55 -11.17 -0.75
CA THR A 180 9.33 -12.12 0.06
C THR A 180 8.86 -12.09 1.51
N THR A 181 8.69 -10.90 2.08
CA THR A 181 8.15 -10.74 3.44
C THR A 181 6.76 -11.37 3.57
N ALA A 182 5.88 -11.17 2.60
CA ALA A 182 4.56 -11.79 2.61
C ALA A 182 4.65 -13.33 2.58
N ILE A 183 5.51 -13.91 1.73
CA ILE A 183 5.73 -15.37 1.66
C ILE A 183 6.27 -15.92 2.98
N MET A 184 7.31 -15.28 3.54
CA MET A 184 7.93 -15.71 4.79
C MET A 184 7.01 -15.66 5.99
N ASN A 185 5.98 -14.80 5.94
CA ASN A 185 4.94 -14.71 6.98
C ASN A 185 3.69 -15.53 6.64
N GLY A 186 3.77 -16.45 5.68
CA GLY A 186 2.69 -17.38 5.36
C GLY A 186 1.44 -16.72 4.77
N ALA A 187 1.60 -15.63 4.02
CA ALA A 187 0.47 -14.94 3.43
C ALA A 187 -0.24 -15.79 2.37
N ASP A 188 -1.56 -15.80 2.42
CA ASP A 188 -2.41 -16.38 1.36
C ASP A 188 -2.63 -15.39 0.21
N VAL A 189 -2.65 -14.10 0.53
CA VAL A 189 -3.01 -13.05 -0.43
C VAL A 189 -2.12 -11.82 -0.26
N PHE A 190 -1.62 -11.32 -1.39
CA PHE A 190 -0.97 -10.01 -1.49
C PHE A 190 -1.84 -9.07 -2.31
N VAL A 191 -2.21 -7.92 -1.72
CA VAL A 191 -3.09 -6.94 -2.36
C VAL A 191 -2.30 -5.76 -2.85
N THR A 192 -2.26 -5.57 -4.17
CA THR A 192 -1.58 -4.43 -4.81
C THR A 192 -2.40 -3.85 -5.95
N ARG A 193 -2.17 -2.58 -6.23
CA ARG A 193 -2.72 -1.88 -7.39
C ARG A 193 -1.82 -1.99 -8.62
N ASP A 194 -0.57 -2.42 -8.46
CA ASP A 194 0.40 -2.44 -9.56
C ASP A 194 0.12 -3.59 -10.53
N GLU A 195 -0.53 -3.26 -11.67
CA GLU A 195 -0.84 -4.23 -12.72
C GLU A 195 0.41 -4.86 -13.35
N ARG A 196 1.52 -4.11 -13.42
CA ARG A 196 2.77 -4.63 -14.00
C ARG A 196 3.34 -5.69 -13.07
N LEU A 197 3.36 -5.39 -11.77
CA LEU A 197 3.78 -6.35 -10.76
C LEU A 197 2.90 -7.61 -10.81
N ILE A 198 1.57 -7.46 -10.76
CA ILE A 198 0.63 -8.58 -10.84
C ILE A 198 0.93 -9.46 -12.07
N ASN A 199 1.05 -8.85 -13.24
CA ASN A 199 1.28 -9.59 -14.48
C ASN A 199 2.64 -10.30 -14.53
N SER A 200 3.66 -9.72 -13.90
CA SER A 200 5.01 -10.29 -13.85
C SER A 200 5.12 -11.50 -12.93
N VAL A 201 4.47 -11.47 -11.75
CA VAL A 201 4.73 -12.45 -10.70
C VAL A 201 3.61 -13.45 -10.43
N LYS A 202 2.37 -13.16 -10.88
CA LYS A 202 1.16 -13.90 -10.51
C LYS A 202 1.29 -15.42 -10.67
N LYS A 203 1.88 -15.88 -11.78
CA LYS A 203 1.99 -17.30 -12.07
C LYS A 203 2.94 -17.98 -11.09
N VAL A 204 4.15 -17.45 -10.93
CA VAL A 204 5.19 -18.01 -10.07
C VAL A 204 4.75 -18.00 -8.62
N LEU A 205 4.18 -16.90 -8.13
CA LEU A 205 3.70 -16.80 -6.76
C LEU A 205 2.65 -17.86 -6.45
N LYS A 206 1.73 -18.12 -7.39
CA LYS A 206 0.67 -19.11 -7.20
C LYS A 206 1.19 -20.54 -7.27
N GLU A 207 2.11 -20.85 -8.20
CA GLU A 207 2.58 -22.21 -8.46
C GLU A 207 3.65 -22.65 -7.45
N GLU A 208 4.53 -21.76 -7.01
CA GLU A 208 5.68 -22.09 -6.17
C GLU A 208 5.50 -21.75 -4.69
N TYR A 209 4.70 -20.70 -4.38
CA TYR A 209 4.57 -20.18 -3.02
C TYR A 209 3.14 -20.21 -2.49
N GLU A 210 2.16 -20.68 -3.26
CA GLU A 210 0.73 -20.65 -2.94
C GLU A 210 0.16 -19.25 -2.65
N LEU A 211 0.95 -18.19 -2.86
CA LEU A 211 0.56 -16.80 -2.65
C LEU A 211 -0.25 -16.28 -3.83
N GLU A 212 -1.46 -15.78 -3.55
CA GLU A 212 -2.31 -15.14 -4.56
C GLU A 212 -2.08 -13.63 -4.55
N ILE A 213 -1.76 -13.03 -5.72
CA ILE A 213 -1.66 -11.58 -5.87
C ILE A 213 -2.89 -11.03 -6.58
N ILE A 214 -3.59 -10.07 -5.97
CA ILE A 214 -4.86 -9.53 -6.45
C ILE A 214 -4.97 -8.01 -6.32
N LYS A 215 -5.89 -7.44 -7.11
CA LYS A 215 -6.25 -6.02 -7.03
C LYS A 215 -7.19 -5.73 -5.84
N PRO A 216 -7.19 -4.48 -5.32
CA PRO A 216 -8.09 -4.05 -4.24
C PRO A 216 -9.57 -4.31 -4.53
N ASN A 217 -10.03 -4.11 -5.76
CA ASN A 217 -11.42 -4.40 -6.15
C ASN A 217 -11.75 -5.89 -5.99
N THR A 218 -10.89 -6.79 -6.47
CA THR A 218 -11.06 -8.24 -6.29
C THR A 218 -11.06 -8.62 -4.82
N ALA A 219 -10.13 -8.05 -4.05
CA ALA A 219 -10.04 -8.23 -2.60
C ALA A 219 -11.32 -7.78 -1.89
N ASN A 220 -11.83 -6.59 -2.23
CA ASN A 220 -13.06 -6.04 -1.69
C ASN A 220 -14.29 -6.92 -1.97
N LEU A 221 -14.43 -7.43 -3.19
CA LEU A 221 -15.53 -8.30 -3.58
C LEU A 221 -15.47 -9.67 -2.86
N ARG A 222 -14.29 -10.27 -2.75
CA ARG A 222 -14.06 -11.51 -2.01
C ARG A 222 -14.44 -11.35 -0.54
N MET A 223 -13.88 -10.33 0.12
CA MET A 223 -14.15 -10.04 1.53
C MET A 223 -15.64 -9.78 1.80
N LYS A 224 -16.30 -9.02 0.91
CA LYS A 224 -17.75 -8.79 0.99
C LYS A 224 -18.55 -10.10 1.00
N LYS A 225 -18.23 -11.00 0.07
CA LYS A 225 -18.92 -12.31 -0.04
C LYS A 225 -18.67 -13.17 1.18
N GLU A 226 -17.44 -13.24 1.65
CA GLU A 226 -17.07 -14.13 2.76
C GLU A 226 -17.59 -13.65 4.11
N LEU A 227 -17.63 -12.32 4.36
CA LEU A 227 -18.19 -11.77 5.59
C LEU A 227 -19.71 -11.89 5.65
N GLN A 228 -20.41 -11.90 4.51
CA GLN A 228 -21.86 -12.13 4.44
C GLN A 228 -22.25 -13.58 4.67
N SER A 229 -21.35 -14.53 4.53
CA SER A 229 -21.60 -15.97 4.70
C SER A 229 -21.51 -16.45 6.16
N ILE A 230 -21.32 -15.56 7.12
CA ILE A 230 -21.16 -15.86 8.56
C ILE A 230 -22.50 -15.68 9.34
N ASP A 231 -23.56 -15.34 8.66
CA ASP A 231 -24.93 -15.34 9.22
C ASP A 231 -25.55 -16.73 9.02
#